data_31da07ed6b6eb2bc19bb5cc4df6421be
#
_entry.id   31da07ed6b6eb2bc19bb5cc4df6421be
#
_cell.length_a   1.000
_cell.length_b   1.000
_cell.length_c   1.000
_cell.angle_alpha   90.00
_cell.angle_beta   90.00
_cell.angle_gamma   90.00
#
_symmetry.space_group_name_H-M   'P 1'
#
loop_
_entity.id
_entity.type
_entity.pdbx_description
1 polymer ?
#
loop_
_entity_poly.entity_id
_entity_poly.type
_entity_poly.pdbx_seq_one_letter_code
_entity_poly.pdbx_strand_id
1 'polypeptide(L)'
;MKQPDHIVVFITTNTTGEAQQIAALLLERRQAACVNIIPEVDSRFWWEGKLDSAQESLLIIKTRASRLPEIINLVKGVHSNTVPEIIALPIVSGNQDYLDWIDKEVV
;
A
#
# COMPACT_ATOMS: atom_id res chain seq x y z
N MET A 1 12.90 17.56 -12.09
CA MET A 1 13.21 16.66 -10.98
C MET A 1 13.04 15.22 -11.41
N LYS A 2 13.98 14.40 -10.98
CA LYS A 2 13.88 12.97 -11.26
C LYS A 2 12.74 12.35 -10.44
N GLN A 3 11.94 11.51 -11.08
CA GLN A 3 10.91 10.75 -10.38
C GLN A 3 11.56 9.73 -9.45
N PRO A 4 10.97 9.43 -8.28
CA PRO A 4 11.49 8.39 -7.41
C PRO A 4 11.41 7.02 -8.09
N ASP A 5 12.43 6.19 -7.88
CA ASP A 5 12.43 4.82 -8.38
C ASP A 5 11.70 3.86 -7.45
N HIS A 6 11.71 4.17 -6.15
CA HIS A 6 11.14 3.34 -5.10
C HIS A 6 10.15 4.14 -4.26
N ILE A 7 9.09 3.48 -3.83
CA ILE A 7 8.03 4.11 -3.04
C ILE A 7 7.60 3.20 -1.89
N VAL A 8 7.02 3.83 -0.88
CA VAL A 8 6.22 3.18 0.15
C VAL A 8 4.77 3.51 -0.14
N VAL A 9 3.92 2.49 -0.23
CA VAL A 9 2.48 2.68 -0.44
C VAL A 9 1.74 2.38 0.85
N PHE A 10 0.85 3.28 1.26
CA PHE A 10 -0.06 3.07 2.39
C PHE A 10 -1.44 2.73 1.87
N ILE A 11 -2.02 1.66 2.42
CA ILE A 11 -3.40 1.26 2.15
C ILE A 11 -4.02 0.94 3.50
N THR A 12 -5.22 1.47 3.76
CA THR A 12 -6.00 1.06 4.94
C THR A 12 -7.13 0.15 4.50
N THR A 13 -7.47 -0.82 5.35
CA THR A 13 -8.56 -1.76 5.11
C THR A 13 -9.45 -1.84 6.34
N ASN A 14 -10.68 -2.31 6.16
CA ASN A 14 -11.65 -2.40 7.24
C ASN A 14 -11.37 -3.57 8.19
N THR A 15 -10.70 -4.61 7.70
CA THR A 15 -10.37 -5.80 8.50
C THR A 15 -8.95 -6.27 8.19
N THR A 16 -8.38 -7.00 9.15
CA THR A 16 -7.08 -7.64 8.95
C THR A 16 -7.15 -8.69 7.83
N GLY A 17 -8.26 -9.39 7.71
CA GLY A 17 -8.45 -10.38 6.65
C GLY A 17 -8.39 -9.75 5.26
N GLU A 18 -9.00 -8.59 5.07
CA GLU A 18 -8.92 -7.83 3.82
C GLU A 18 -7.49 -7.39 3.54
N ALA A 19 -6.77 -6.93 4.57
CA ALA A 19 -5.37 -6.55 4.43
C ALA A 19 -4.52 -7.73 3.97
N GLN A 20 -4.73 -8.90 4.57
CA GLN A 20 -4.01 -10.12 4.18
C GLN A 20 -4.30 -10.53 2.75
N GLN A 21 -5.55 -10.42 2.30
CA GLN A 21 -5.92 -10.71 0.91
C GLN A 21 -5.24 -9.78 -0.08
N ILE A 22 -5.22 -8.49 0.22
CA ILE A 22 -4.56 -7.50 -0.63
C ILE A 22 -3.06 -7.74 -0.66
N ALA A 23 -2.44 -8.01 0.49
CA ALA A 23 -1.02 -8.33 0.56
C ALA A 23 -0.67 -9.55 -0.32
N ALA A 24 -1.45 -10.61 -0.21
CA ALA A 24 -1.24 -11.83 -1.00
C ALA A 24 -1.37 -11.54 -2.50
N LEU A 25 -2.40 -10.78 -2.90
CA LEU A 25 -2.62 -10.41 -4.29
C LEU A 25 -1.41 -9.66 -4.87
N LEU A 26 -0.94 -8.64 -4.16
CA LEU A 26 0.16 -7.82 -4.65
C LEU A 26 1.48 -8.58 -4.71
N LEU A 27 1.75 -9.43 -3.72
CA LEU A 27 2.97 -10.24 -3.70
C LEU A 27 2.96 -11.31 -4.78
N GLU A 28 1.84 -12.00 -4.96
CA GLU A 28 1.70 -13.04 -5.99
C GLU A 28 1.88 -12.47 -7.40
N ARG A 29 1.40 -11.25 -7.62
CA ARG A 29 1.51 -10.56 -8.90
C ARG A 29 2.83 -9.82 -9.07
N ARG A 30 3.76 -9.97 -8.15
CA ARG A 30 5.05 -9.28 -8.18
C ARG A 30 4.94 -7.76 -8.27
N GLN A 31 3.86 -7.21 -7.74
CA GLN A 31 3.66 -5.76 -7.67
C GLN A 31 4.30 -5.14 -6.43
N ALA A 32 4.62 -5.95 -5.44
CA ALA A 32 5.27 -5.52 -4.21
C ALA A 32 6.39 -6.47 -3.84
N ALA A 33 7.45 -5.94 -3.24
CA ALA A 33 8.56 -6.75 -2.71
C ALA A 33 8.26 -7.17 -1.27
N CYS A 34 7.65 -6.29 -0.49
CA CYS A 34 7.36 -6.52 0.92
C CYS A 34 6.08 -5.80 1.31
N VAL A 35 5.27 -6.45 2.13
CA VAL A 35 4.08 -5.84 2.73
C VAL A 35 4.12 -6.08 4.23
N ASN A 36 4.14 -5.00 5.00
CA ASN A 36 3.94 -5.07 6.45
C ASN A 36 2.49 -4.72 6.74
N ILE A 37 1.87 -5.43 7.66
CA ILE A 37 0.51 -5.19 8.09
C ILE A 37 0.52 -4.81 9.56
N ILE A 38 0.00 -3.61 9.86
CA ILE A 38 -0.31 -3.22 11.23
C ILE A 38 -1.78 -3.56 11.42
N PRO A 39 -2.11 -4.53 12.29
CA PRO A 39 -3.47 -5.07 12.37
C PRO A 39 -4.52 -4.05 12.77
N GLU A 40 -4.14 -3.06 13.59
CA GLU A 40 -5.11 -2.13 14.14
C GLU A 40 -4.54 -0.73 14.24
N VAL A 41 -5.19 0.21 13.57
CA VAL A 41 -4.94 1.65 13.70
C VAL A 41 -6.27 2.34 13.99
N ASP A 42 -6.21 3.40 14.81
CA ASP A 42 -7.37 4.22 15.14
C ASP A 42 -7.43 5.34 14.10
N SER A 43 -8.34 5.21 13.14
CA SER A 43 -8.51 6.18 12.05
C SER A 43 -9.63 7.15 12.38
N ARG A 44 -9.38 8.44 12.21
CA ARG A 44 -10.37 9.50 12.42
C ARG A 44 -10.38 10.40 11.20
N PHE A 45 -11.56 10.64 10.64
CA PHE A 45 -11.65 11.26 9.32
C PHE A 45 -13.00 11.95 9.12
N TRP A 46 -13.06 12.78 8.10
CA TRP A 46 -14.30 13.37 7.63
C TRP A 46 -14.90 12.47 6.56
N TRP A 47 -16.19 12.18 6.72
CA TRP A 47 -16.94 11.42 5.73
C TRP A 47 -18.36 11.98 5.64
N GLU A 48 -18.78 12.34 4.42
CA GLU A 48 -20.13 12.88 4.15
C GLU A 48 -20.51 14.03 5.08
N GLY A 49 -19.56 14.93 5.31
CA GLY A 49 -19.77 16.12 6.12
C GLY A 49 -19.75 15.92 7.62
N LYS A 50 -19.37 14.73 8.08
CA LYS A 50 -19.32 14.39 9.52
C LYS A 50 -17.95 13.84 9.90
N LEU A 51 -17.57 14.07 11.14
CA LEU A 51 -16.42 13.37 11.74
C LEU A 51 -16.82 11.94 12.04
N ASP A 52 -15.99 11.02 11.61
CA ASP A 52 -16.18 9.60 11.82
C ASP A 52 -14.89 8.96 12.32
N SER A 53 -14.98 7.74 12.79
CA SER A 53 -13.82 6.99 13.23
C SER A 53 -14.04 5.51 12.93
N ALA A 54 -12.93 4.80 12.75
CA ALA A 54 -12.97 3.37 12.54
C ALA A 54 -11.64 2.76 12.99
N GLN A 55 -11.70 1.51 13.43
CA GLN A 55 -10.48 0.73 13.57
C GLN A 55 -10.21 0.07 12.24
N GLU A 56 -9.00 0.27 11.73
CA GLU A 56 -8.60 -0.23 10.42
C GLU A 56 -7.28 -0.98 10.53
N SER A 57 -6.95 -1.74 9.49
CA SER A 57 -5.61 -2.31 9.32
C SER A 57 -4.85 -1.44 8.33
N LEU A 58 -3.53 -1.27 8.55
CA LEU A 58 -2.68 -0.47 7.68
C LEU A 58 -1.65 -1.37 7.00
N LEU A 59 -1.61 -1.32 5.67
CA LEU A 59 -0.56 -1.97 4.89
C LEU A 59 0.53 -0.94 4.59
N ILE A 60 1.77 -1.35 4.81
CA ILE A 60 2.96 -0.59 4.43
C ILE A 60 3.69 -1.42 3.37
N ILE A 61 3.67 -0.93 2.14
CA ILE A 61 4.09 -1.69 0.97
C ILE A 61 5.37 -1.07 0.41
N LYS A 62 6.39 -1.89 0.17
CA LYS A 62 7.63 -1.43 -0.47
C LYS A 62 7.68 -1.97 -1.87
N THR A 63 7.82 -1.07 -2.83
CA THR A 63 7.78 -1.43 -4.25
C THR A 63 8.48 -0.38 -5.12
N ARG A 64 8.43 -0.62 -6.42
CA ARG A 64 8.92 0.34 -7.41
C ARG A 64 7.80 1.31 -7.78
N ALA A 65 8.18 2.56 -8.00
CA ALA A 65 7.23 3.62 -8.35
C ALA A 65 6.43 3.29 -9.61
N SER A 66 7.03 2.57 -10.56
CA SER A 66 6.38 2.19 -11.81
C SER A 66 5.17 1.28 -11.63
N ARG A 67 5.03 0.66 -10.45
CA ARG A 67 3.93 -0.29 -10.18
C ARG A 67 2.70 0.37 -9.59
N LEU A 68 2.76 1.64 -9.20
CA LEU A 68 1.65 2.30 -8.53
C LEU A 68 0.34 2.27 -9.30
N PRO A 69 0.29 2.57 -10.62
CA PRO A 69 -0.96 2.51 -11.36
C PRO A 69 -1.61 1.13 -11.33
N GLU A 70 -0.84 0.05 -11.47
CA GLU A 70 -1.36 -1.31 -11.44
C GLU A 70 -1.82 -1.70 -10.03
N ILE A 71 -1.07 -1.27 -9.00
CA ILE A 71 -1.47 -1.49 -7.60
C ILE A 71 -2.83 -0.86 -7.34
N ILE A 72 -3.02 0.40 -7.75
CA ILE A 72 -4.29 1.09 -7.58
C ILE A 72 -5.42 0.32 -8.28
N ASN A 73 -5.17 -0.12 -9.51
CA ASN A 73 -6.16 -0.85 -10.29
C ASN A 73 -6.55 -2.17 -9.62
N LEU A 74 -5.57 -2.97 -9.19
CA LEU A 74 -5.82 -4.25 -8.53
C LEU A 74 -6.54 -4.07 -7.21
N VAL A 75 -6.11 -3.13 -6.39
CA VAL A 75 -6.70 -2.89 -5.06
C VAL A 75 -8.13 -2.39 -5.18
N LYS A 76 -8.41 -1.48 -6.09
CA LYS A 76 -9.78 -0.98 -6.32
C LYS A 76 -10.72 -2.12 -6.72
N GLY A 77 -10.23 -3.15 -7.38
CA GLY A 77 -11.03 -4.29 -7.79
C GLY A 77 -11.46 -5.20 -6.65
N VAL A 78 -10.80 -5.14 -5.49
CA VAL A 78 -11.06 -6.04 -4.37
C VAL A 78 -11.35 -5.34 -3.04
N HIS A 79 -11.14 -4.03 -2.97
CA HIS A 79 -11.33 -3.28 -1.73
C HIS A 79 -12.81 -3.07 -1.42
N SER A 80 -13.18 -3.18 -0.15
CA SER A 80 -14.57 -3.04 0.30
C SER A 80 -15.07 -1.60 0.27
N ASN A 81 -14.17 -0.61 0.30
CA ASN A 81 -14.55 0.80 0.20
C ASN A 81 -14.63 1.24 -1.25
N THR A 82 -15.55 2.17 -1.54
CA THR A 82 -15.66 2.77 -2.87
C THR A 82 -14.52 3.75 -3.15
N VAL A 83 -13.99 4.38 -2.10
CA VAL A 83 -12.87 5.32 -2.19
C VAL A 83 -11.79 4.87 -1.21
N PRO A 84 -11.00 3.84 -1.56
CA PRO A 84 -9.95 3.36 -0.65
C PRO A 84 -8.77 4.33 -0.58
N GLU A 85 -8.15 4.41 0.60
CA GLU A 85 -6.87 5.10 0.74
C GLU A 85 -5.78 4.26 0.07
N ILE A 86 -5.17 4.80 -0.96
CA ILE A 86 -4.00 4.23 -1.64
C ILE A 86 -3.11 5.40 -1.96
N ILE A 87 -2.10 5.64 -1.13
CA ILE A 87 -1.19 6.78 -1.32
C ILE A 87 0.24 6.29 -1.30
N ALA A 88 1.11 7.02 -1.98
CA ALA A 88 2.51 6.65 -2.09
C ALA A 88 3.41 7.80 -1.61
N LEU A 89 4.48 7.42 -0.91
CA LEU A 89 5.53 8.34 -0.52
C LEU A 89 6.83 7.91 -1.19
N PRO A 90 7.66 8.87 -1.63
CA PRO A 90 8.95 8.52 -2.23
C PRO A 90 9.91 8.00 -1.17
N ILE A 91 10.68 6.97 -1.52
CA ILE A 91 11.85 6.57 -0.75
C ILE A 91 13.01 7.39 -1.30
N VAL A 92 13.42 8.42 -0.56
CA VAL A 92 14.43 9.36 -1.05
C VAL A 92 15.84 8.78 -1.00
N SER A 93 16.11 7.88 -0.06
CA SER A 93 17.39 7.16 0.06
C SER A 93 17.20 6.00 1.03
N GLY A 94 18.12 5.07 1.02
CA GLY A 94 18.09 3.94 1.92
C GLY A 94 19.30 3.03 1.72
N ASN A 95 19.33 1.91 2.44
CA ASN A 95 20.32 0.89 2.24
C ASN A 95 20.24 0.38 0.80
N GLN A 96 21.32 0.56 0.03
CA GLN A 96 21.33 0.22 -1.40
C GLN A 96 21.03 -1.26 -1.64
N ASP A 97 21.52 -2.15 -0.77
CA ASP A 97 21.27 -3.58 -0.91
C ASP A 97 19.76 -3.88 -0.79
N TYR A 98 19.06 -3.15 0.07
CA TYR A 98 17.61 -3.32 0.22
C TYR A 98 16.87 -2.79 -1.00
N LEU A 99 17.26 -1.64 -1.51
CA LEU A 99 16.65 -1.06 -2.72
C LEU A 99 16.87 -1.96 -3.93
N ASP A 100 18.06 -2.55 -4.05
CA ASP A 100 18.37 -3.52 -5.11
C ASP A 100 17.51 -4.77 -4.97
N TRP A 101 17.25 -5.20 -3.74
CA TRP A 101 16.35 -6.33 -3.49
C TRP A 101 14.92 -6.04 -3.94
N ILE A 102 14.42 -4.82 -3.68
CA ILE A 102 13.10 -4.41 -4.20
C ILE A 102 13.07 -4.53 -5.72
N ASP A 103 14.12 -4.04 -6.40
CA ASP A 103 14.21 -4.08 -7.86
C ASP A 103 14.20 -5.51 -8.40
N LYS A 104 14.86 -6.41 -7.67
CA LYS A 104 14.96 -7.82 -8.05
C LYS A 104 13.62 -8.56 -7.91
N GLU A 105 12.86 -8.25 -6.87
CA GLU A 105 11.63 -8.99 -6.56
C GLU A 105 10.40 -8.43 -7.28
N VAL A 106 10.41 -7.16 -7.66
CA VAL A 106 9.32 -6.50 -8.39
C VAL A 106 9.65 -6.52 -9.87
N VAL A 107 9.06 -7.42 -10.61
CA VAL A 107 9.36 -7.65 -12.03
C VAL A 107 8.16 -7.36 -12.92
#